data_4a6b8e07b0964c05cbaaefa8ff228703
#
_entry.id   4a6b8e07b0964c05cbaaefa8ff228703
#
_cell.length_a   1.000
_cell.length_b   1.000
_cell.length_c   1.000
_cell.angle_alpha   90.00
_cell.angle_beta   90.00
_cell.angle_gamma   90.00
#
_symmetry.space_group_name_H-M   'P 1'
#
loop_
_entity.id
_entity.type
_entity.pdbx_description
1 polymer ?
#
loop_
_entity_poly.entity_id
_entity_poly.type
_entity_poly.pdbx_seq_one_letter_code
_entity_poly.pdbx_strand_id
1 'polypeptide(L)'
;LCRILKEDGYKTAPFKSQNMALNSYITKEGLEMGRAQVMQAEAAGIEPSADMNPILLKPTNDTGSQIIVRGRPFGMMSASEYYKRKKEFIPSIMESYRKLDETYDVIVIEGAGSPAEINLKKDDIVNMGFAKMADAPVLLVGDIDRGGVFAQLAGTMLLLEEEEKKRVKGTIINKFRGDVSILKPGLRMLEEKINTSVLGVIPYFHLDIEDEDSLTERFRKKSRSGLAKIAVIRLPRISNFTDIAPLEAVDELDVSYVSNISQFGDPDVVIIPGSKNTISDLLWMRQNGLEGKILRHAAKGGIVFGICGGYQMLGQSISDPTGAEQKGTVRGMGLLPVTTVFEQEKRRTRVS
;
A
#
# COMPACT_ATOMS: atom_id res chain seq x y z
N LEU A 1 -0.26 -17.44 3.05
CA LEU A 1 -1.22 -18.22 3.84
C LEU A 1 -2.53 -18.43 3.08
N CYS A 2 -3.20 -17.40 2.56
CA CYS A 2 -4.47 -17.55 1.84
C CYS A 2 -4.40 -18.60 0.73
N ARG A 3 -3.35 -18.54 -0.11
CA ARG A 3 -3.16 -19.53 -1.18
C ARG A 3 -2.93 -20.95 -0.66
N ILE A 4 -2.10 -21.13 0.38
CA ILE A 4 -1.82 -22.44 0.97
C ILE A 4 -3.13 -23.05 1.51
N LEU A 5 -3.87 -22.29 2.31
CA LEU A 5 -5.13 -22.76 2.88
C LEU A 5 -6.18 -23.10 1.80
N LYS A 6 -6.21 -22.33 0.71
CA LYS A 6 -7.05 -22.65 -0.46
C LYS A 6 -6.63 -23.97 -1.10
N GLU A 7 -5.32 -24.20 -1.30
CA GLU A 7 -4.78 -25.43 -1.87
C GLU A 7 -5.05 -26.65 -0.95
N ASP A 8 -5.12 -26.42 0.37
CA ASP A 8 -5.54 -27.41 1.37
C ASP A 8 -7.06 -27.64 1.39
N GLY A 9 -7.85 -26.94 0.56
CA GLY A 9 -9.27 -27.13 0.38
C GLY A 9 -10.18 -26.24 1.23
N TYR A 10 -9.64 -25.30 2.01
CA TYR A 10 -10.43 -24.35 2.80
C TYR A 10 -10.95 -23.18 1.96
N LYS A 11 -12.18 -22.77 2.21
CA LYS A 11 -12.69 -21.49 1.75
C LYS A 11 -12.04 -20.38 2.58
N THR A 12 -11.10 -19.65 2.00
CA THR A 12 -10.26 -18.71 2.73
C THR A 12 -10.49 -17.28 2.24
N ALA A 13 -10.57 -16.32 3.16
CA ALA A 13 -10.58 -14.89 2.86
C ALA A 13 -9.45 -14.15 3.58
N PRO A 14 -8.84 -13.12 2.97
CA PRO A 14 -7.99 -12.16 3.66
C PRO A 14 -8.83 -11.13 4.41
N PHE A 15 -8.26 -10.57 5.48
CA PHE A 15 -8.85 -9.45 6.19
C PHE A 15 -7.79 -8.54 6.78
N LYS A 16 -7.94 -7.24 6.57
CA LYS A 16 -7.13 -6.21 7.24
C LYS A 16 -8.08 -5.10 7.68
N SER A 17 -8.29 -4.98 8.98
CA SER A 17 -9.30 -4.08 9.55
C SER A 17 -9.10 -2.63 9.12
N GLN A 18 -7.84 -2.17 9.07
CA GLN A 18 -7.43 -0.86 8.59
C GLN A 18 -6.18 -1.00 7.74
N ASN A 19 -6.17 -0.38 6.57
CA ASN A 19 -4.98 -0.22 5.75
C ASN A 19 -4.69 1.25 5.49
N MET A 20 -3.41 1.60 5.33
CA MET A 20 -2.96 2.92 4.89
C MET A 20 -2.17 2.73 3.60
N ALA A 21 -2.78 3.04 2.47
CA ALA A 21 -2.16 2.86 1.17
C ALA A 21 -2.65 3.89 0.15
N LEU A 22 -1.79 4.27 -0.78
CA LEU A 22 -2.15 5.09 -1.94
C LEU A 22 -2.73 4.24 -3.08
N ASN A 23 -2.30 2.98 -3.16
CA ASN A 23 -2.80 2.03 -4.16
C ASN A 23 -4.16 1.50 -3.74
N SER A 24 -5.14 1.67 -4.60
CA SER A 24 -6.49 1.20 -4.36
C SER A 24 -7.09 0.55 -5.60
N TYR A 25 -8.14 -0.20 -5.40
CA TYR A 25 -8.87 -0.94 -6.41
C TYR A 25 -10.37 -0.66 -6.26
N ILE A 26 -11.10 -0.70 -7.35
CA ILE A 26 -12.56 -0.58 -7.35
C ILE A 26 -13.16 -1.96 -7.60
N THR A 27 -13.93 -2.46 -6.65
CA THR A 27 -14.62 -3.75 -6.74
C THR A 27 -15.72 -3.73 -7.80
N LYS A 28 -16.30 -4.89 -8.10
CA LYS A 28 -17.42 -5.00 -9.06
C LYS A 28 -18.64 -4.16 -8.65
N GLU A 29 -18.82 -3.95 -7.35
CA GLU A 29 -19.91 -3.14 -6.79
C GLU A 29 -19.59 -1.63 -6.80
N GLY A 30 -18.44 -1.22 -7.34
CA GLY A 30 -18.00 0.18 -7.35
C GLY A 30 -17.46 0.67 -6.01
N LEU A 31 -17.08 -0.22 -5.11
CA LEU A 31 -16.52 0.09 -3.80
C LEU A 31 -14.99 0.10 -3.85
N GLU A 32 -14.36 0.96 -3.05
CA GLU A 32 -12.91 1.14 -3.04
C GLU A 32 -12.26 0.37 -1.88
N MET A 33 -11.17 -0.38 -2.18
CA MET A 33 -10.39 -1.11 -1.18
C MET A 33 -8.88 -1.06 -1.46
N GLY A 34 -8.06 -1.45 -0.50
CA GLY A 34 -6.61 -1.52 -0.66
C GLY A 34 -6.19 -2.58 -1.69
N ARG A 35 -5.22 -2.25 -2.57
CA ARG A 35 -4.75 -3.15 -3.62
C ARG A 35 -4.11 -4.43 -3.05
N ALA A 36 -3.43 -4.35 -1.90
CA ALA A 36 -2.82 -5.51 -1.26
C ALA A 36 -3.85 -6.59 -0.91
N GLN A 37 -5.04 -6.20 -0.38
CA GLN A 37 -6.09 -7.15 -0.05
C GLN A 37 -6.76 -7.74 -1.30
N VAL A 38 -6.74 -7.02 -2.42
CA VAL A 38 -7.16 -7.56 -3.72
C VAL A 38 -6.25 -8.70 -4.15
N MET A 39 -4.95 -8.51 -4.11
CA MET A 39 -3.96 -9.54 -4.44
C MET A 39 -4.09 -10.77 -3.52
N GLN A 40 -4.36 -10.54 -2.23
CA GLN A 40 -4.59 -11.62 -1.27
C GLN A 40 -5.88 -12.39 -1.57
N ALA A 41 -6.95 -11.70 -2.02
CA ALA A 41 -8.19 -12.33 -2.46
C ALA A 41 -7.98 -13.14 -3.75
N GLU A 42 -7.24 -12.61 -4.72
CA GLU A 42 -6.83 -13.32 -5.94
C GLU A 42 -6.03 -14.58 -5.61
N ALA A 43 -5.09 -14.51 -4.65
CA ALA A 43 -4.34 -15.65 -4.16
C ALA A 43 -5.24 -16.71 -3.49
N ALA A 44 -6.30 -16.29 -2.83
CA ALA A 44 -7.35 -17.18 -2.30
C ALA A 44 -8.31 -17.69 -3.38
N GLY A 45 -8.27 -17.11 -4.60
CA GLY A 45 -9.16 -17.46 -5.72
C GLY A 45 -10.58 -17.00 -5.52
N ILE A 46 -10.79 -15.89 -4.85
CA ILE A 46 -12.09 -15.28 -4.57
C ILE A 46 -12.14 -13.86 -5.12
N GLU A 47 -13.35 -13.37 -5.36
CA GLU A 47 -13.56 -11.98 -5.76
C GLU A 47 -13.22 -11.01 -4.62
N PRO A 48 -12.52 -9.92 -4.90
CA PRO A 48 -12.25 -8.88 -3.92
C PRO A 48 -13.53 -8.20 -3.43
N SER A 49 -13.65 -8.03 -2.12
CA SER A 49 -14.76 -7.33 -1.47
C SER A 49 -14.25 -6.26 -0.52
N ALA A 50 -14.92 -5.12 -0.47
CA ALA A 50 -14.58 -4.05 0.47
C ALA A 50 -14.69 -4.48 1.95
N ASP A 51 -15.39 -5.57 2.24
CA ASP A 51 -15.44 -6.14 3.58
C ASP A 51 -14.09 -6.78 4.00
N MET A 52 -13.19 -7.09 3.06
CA MET A 52 -11.82 -7.58 3.36
C MET A 52 -10.88 -6.45 3.84
N ASN A 53 -11.22 -5.19 3.56
CA ASN A 53 -10.50 -4.01 4.04
C ASN A 53 -11.50 -2.89 4.37
N PRO A 54 -12.20 -2.96 5.51
CA PRO A 54 -13.30 -2.04 5.83
C PRO A 54 -12.86 -0.60 6.03
N ILE A 55 -11.62 -0.36 6.49
CA ILE A 55 -11.07 0.99 6.64
C ILE A 55 -9.83 1.15 5.78
N LEU A 56 -9.89 2.09 4.83
CA LEU A 56 -8.73 2.47 4.03
C LEU A 56 -8.43 3.96 4.25
N LEU A 57 -7.21 4.25 4.64
CA LEU A 57 -6.67 5.59 4.80
C LEU A 57 -5.81 5.92 3.58
N LYS A 58 -6.15 6.99 2.88
CA LYS A 58 -5.36 7.48 1.72
C LYS A 58 -4.72 8.81 2.09
N PRO A 59 -3.40 8.83 2.40
CA PRO A 59 -2.69 10.06 2.70
C PRO A 59 -2.84 11.08 1.56
N THR A 60 -3.28 12.30 1.86
CA THR A 60 -3.46 13.38 0.88
C THR A 60 -2.42 14.48 1.03
N ASN A 61 -1.93 14.67 2.27
CA ASN A 61 -0.86 15.58 2.63
C ASN A 61 -0.11 15.02 3.86
N ASP A 62 0.86 15.77 4.38
CA ASP A 62 1.71 15.32 5.49
C ASP A 62 0.95 15.11 6.81
N THR A 63 -0.25 15.67 6.95
CA THR A 63 -1.02 15.66 8.22
C THR A 63 -2.41 15.08 8.09
N GLY A 64 -2.90 14.77 6.88
CA GLY A 64 -4.28 14.35 6.66
C GLY A 64 -4.43 13.20 5.66
N SER A 65 -5.50 12.45 5.87
CA SER A 65 -5.89 11.33 5.00
C SER A 65 -7.36 11.41 4.64
N GLN A 66 -7.68 10.96 3.44
CA GLN A 66 -9.04 10.62 3.07
C GLN A 66 -9.38 9.27 3.72
N ILE A 67 -10.48 9.25 4.47
CA ILE A 67 -10.98 8.05 5.13
C ILE A 67 -12.02 7.41 4.23
N ILE A 68 -11.85 6.12 3.96
CA ILE A 68 -12.79 5.30 3.22
C ILE A 68 -13.31 4.23 4.16
N VAL A 69 -14.61 4.14 4.33
CA VAL A 69 -15.28 3.17 5.20
C VAL A 69 -16.12 2.24 4.34
N ARG A 70 -15.83 0.94 4.40
CA ARG A 70 -16.49 -0.11 3.61
C ARG A 70 -16.63 0.27 2.14
N GLY A 71 -15.52 0.75 1.57
CA GLY A 71 -15.40 1.13 0.17
C GLY A 71 -16.02 2.48 -0.21
N ARG A 72 -16.57 3.25 0.72
CA ARG A 72 -17.19 4.55 0.46
C ARG A 72 -16.40 5.67 1.12
N PRO A 73 -16.18 6.82 0.45
CA PRO A 73 -15.58 7.99 1.08
C PRO A 73 -16.40 8.44 2.29
N PHE A 74 -15.74 8.56 3.43
CA PHE A 74 -16.34 9.06 4.67
C PHE A 74 -16.03 10.54 4.88
N GLY A 75 -14.80 10.97 4.58
CA GLY A 75 -14.34 12.36 4.73
C GLY A 75 -12.83 12.47 4.82
N MET A 76 -12.39 13.70 5.11
CA MET A 76 -10.99 14.02 5.36
C MET A 76 -10.77 14.17 6.85
N MET A 77 -9.67 13.61 7.37
CA MET A 77 -9.28 13.77 8.77
C MET A 77 -7.77 13.97 8.88
N SER A 78 -7.35 14.80 9.82
CA SER A 78 -5.97 14.81 10.27
C SER A 78 -5.64 13.51 11.03
N ALA A 79 -4.34 13.17 11.12
CA ALA A 79 -3.91 11.98 11.88
C ALA A 79 -4.37 12.05 13.35
N SER A 80 -4.29 13.23 13.97
CA SER A 80 -4.74 13.44 15.36
C SER A 80 -6.26 13.26 15.52
N GLU A 81 -7.04 13.76 14.58
CA GLU A 81 -8.51 13.61 14.60
C GLU A 81 -8.92 12.16 14.38
N TYR A 82 -8.32 11.50 13.38
CA TYR A 82 -8.56 10.07 13.15
C TYR A 82 -8.23 9.23 14.37
N TYR A 83 -7.09 9.49 15.01
CA TYR A 83 -6.69 8.75 16.20
C TYR A 83 -7.72 8.84 17.34
N LYS A 84 -8.31 10.02 17.56
CA LYS A 84 -9.36 10.22 18.58
C LYS A 84 -10.66 9.49 18.24
N ARG A 85 -10.97 9.35 16.96
CA ARG A 85 -12.26 8.86 16.47
C ARG A 85 -12.23 7.43 15.94
N LYS A 86 -11.06 6.80 15.78
CA LYS A 86 -10.94 5.50 15.10
C LYS A 86 -11.79 4.39 15.73
N LYS A 87 -12.09 4.46 17.03
CA LYS A 87 -13.01 3.52 17.68
C LYS A 87 -14.46 3.61 17.19
N GLU A 88 -14.86 4.74 16.64
CA GLU A 88 -16.19 4.91 16.05
C GLU A 88 -16.42 3.98 14.85
N PHE A 89 -15.32 3.51 14.24
CA PHE A 89 -15.36 2.59 13.10
C PHE A 89 -15.44 1.12 13.49
N ILE A 90 -15.28 0.75 14.77
CA ILE A 90 -15.34 -0.64 15.24
C ILE A 90 -16.63 -1.36 14.79
N PRO A 91 -17.84 -0.76 14.88
CA PRO A 91 -19.05 -1.42 14.39
C PRO A 91 -18.98 -1.79 12.92
N SER A 92 -18.45 -0.89 12.05
CA SER A 92 -18.29 -1.15 10.61
C SER A 92 -17.23 -2.22 10.33
N ILE A 93 -16.14 -2.24 11.10
CA ILE A 93 -15.09 -3.26 11.02
C ILE A 93 -15.66 -4.63 11.37
N MET A 94 -16.38 -4.73 12.49
CA MET A 94 -16.95 -5.99 12.97
C MET A 94 -18.11 -6.49 12.11
N GLU A 95 -18.86 -5.58 11.49
CA GLU A 95 -19.88 -5.97 10.51
C GLU A 95 -19.25 -6.64 9.28
N SER A 96 -18.18 -6.05 8.74
CA SER A 96 -17.43 -6.62 7.63
C SER A 96 -16.80 -7.97 7.99
N TYR A 97 -16.18 -8.05 9.18
CA TYR A 97 -15.59 -9.29 9.66
C TYR A 97 -16.63 -10.43 9.78
N ARG A 98 -17.79 -10.18 10.40
CA ARG A 98 -18.85 -11.18 10.57
C ARG A 98 -19.38 -11.70 9.23
N LYS A 99 -19.54 -10.85 8.23
CA LYS A 99 -19.95 -11.28 6.88
C LYS A 99 -18.96 -12.26 6.25
N LEU A 100 -17.67 -12.04 6.47
CA LEU A 100 -16.65 -12.97 6.00
C LEU A 100 -16.67 -14.27 6.83
N ASP A 101 -16.81 -14.15 8.15
CA ASP A 101 -16.87 -15.28 9.10
C ASP A 101 -18.05 -16.23 8.81
N GLU A 102 -19.20 -15.68 8.38
CA GLU A 102 -20.37 -16.44 7.95
C GLU A 102 -20.17 -17.20 6.61
N THR A 103 -19.17 -16.78 5.82
CA THR A 103 -19.00 -17.26 4.43
C THR A 103 -17.80 -18.16 4.25
N TYR A 104 -16.73 -17.93 5.01
CA TYR A 104 -15.43 -18.57 4.83
C TYR A 104 -15.04 -19.43 6.03
N ASP A 105 -14.37 -20.55 5.75
CA ASP A 105 -13.90 -21.48 6.79
C ASP A 105 -12.73 -20.91 7.58
N VAL A 106 -11.87 -20.08 6.91
CA VAL A 106 -10.70 -19.46 7.51
C VAL A 106 -10.56 -18.03 7.04
N ILE A 107 -10.36 -17.11 7.99
CA ILE A 107 -10.01 -15.71 7.70
C ILE A 107 -8.56 -15.47 8.09
N VAL A 108 -7.73 -15.07 7.13
CA VAL A 108 -6.34 -14.69 7.37
C VAL A 108 -6.30 -13.19 7.66
N ILE A 109 -6.10 -12.86 8.93
CA ILE A 109 -6.11 -11.49 9.41
C ILE A 109 -4.69 -10.94 9.41
N GLU A 110 -4.49 -9.81 8.74
CA GLU A 110 -3.23 -9.08 8.73
C GLU A 110 -3.29 -7.88 9.67
N GLY A 111 -2.26 -7.73 10.52
CA GLY A 111 -2.06 -6.54 11.34
C GLY A 111 -1.43 -5.38 10.53
N ALA A 112 -1.22 -4.24 11.18
CA ALA A 112 -0.52 -3.10 10.62
C ALA A 112 0.45 -2.49 11.63
N GLY A 113 1.64 -2.10 11.15
CA GLY A 113 2.71 -1.61 12.03
C GLY A 113 3.20 -2.71 12.98
N SER A 114 3.38 -2.38 14.25
CA SER A 114 3.84 -3.32 15.26
C SER A 114 2.83 -3.48 16.39
N PRO A 115 2.59 -4.70 16.91
CA PRO A 115 1.78 -4.90 18.11
C PRO A 115 2.45 -4.38 19.37
N ALA A 116 3.73 -4.01 19.29
CA ALA A 116 4.53 -3.48 20.40
C ALA A 116 4.49 -1.94 20.53
N GLU A 117 3.66 -1.25 19.75
CA GLU A 117 3.44 0.20 19.84
C GLU A 117 2.65 0.55 21.11
N ILE A 118 3.31 0.49 22.26
CA ILE A 118 2.68 0.63 23.60
C ILE A 118 1.94 1.95 23.81
N ASN A 119 2.39 3.02 23.16
CA ASN A 119 1.75 4.34 23.18
C ASN A 119 0.42 4.39 22.39
N LEU A 120 0.19 3.46 21.46
CA LEU A 120 -1.01 3.38 20.61
C LEU A 120 -1.97 2.25 21.03
N LYS A 121 -1.56 1.42 22.00
CA LYS A 121 -2.22 0.18 22.37
C LYS A 121 -3.66 0.35 22.86
N LYS A 122 -3.93 1.39 23.65
CA LYS A 122 -5.26 1.66 24.23
C LYS A 122 -6.38 1.72 23.20
N ASP A 123 -6.04 2.16 22.00
CA ASP A 123 -7.00 2.37 20.91
C ASP A 123 -6.68 1.49 19.69
N ASP A 124 -6.03 0.35 19.91
CA ASP A 124 -5.69 -0.59 18.86
C ASP A 124 -6.95 -1.27 18.29
N ILE A 125 -7.15 -1.11 16.98
CA ILE A 125 -8.24 -1.74 16.22
C ILE A 125 -7.71 -2.65 15.11
N VAL A 126 -6.40 -2.90 15.08
CA VAL A 126 -5.71 -3.55 13.95
C VAL A 126 -4.94 -4.79 14.36
N ASN A 127 -4.12 -4.69 15.43
CA ASN A 127 -3.24 -5.77 15.89
C ASN A 127 -3.91 -6.59 17.01
N MET A 128 -3.36 -6.55 18.23
CA MET A 128 -3.88 -7.35 19.36
C MET A 128 -5.29 -6.93 19.78
N GLY A 129 -5.64 -5.66 19.62
CA GLY A 129 -7.00 -5.17 19.88
C GLY A 129 -8.01 -5.82 18.93
N PHE A 130 -7.70 -5.94 17.64
CA PHE A 130 -8.57 -6.63 16.71
C PHE A 130 -8.55 -8.16 16.94
N ALA A 131 -7.40 -8.76 17.19
CA ALA A 131 -7.30 -10.18 17.53
C ALA A 131 -8.17 -10.55 18.74
N LYS A 132 -8.28 -9.65 19.72
CA LYS A 132 -9.19 -9.82 20.86
C LYS A 132 -10.66 -9.75 20.46
N MET A 133 -11.04 -8.79 19.60
CA MET A 133 -12.43 -8.64 19.14
C MET A 133 -12.91 -9.82 18.27
N ALA A 134 -12.00 -10.38 17.45
CA ALA A 134 -12.26 -11.53 16.59
C ALA A 134 -12.03 -12.88 17.27
N ASP A 135 -11.58 -12.89 18.51
CA ASP A 135 -11.12 -14.08 19.25
C ASP A 135 -10.10 -14.92 18.47
N ALA A 136 -9.24 -14.26 17.72
CA ALA A 136 -8.30 -14.90 16.81
C ALA A 136 -6.99 -15.30 17.49
N PRO A 137 -6.43 -16.50 17.16
CA PRO A 137 -5.05 -16.83 17.49
C PRO A 137 -4.09 -15.95 16.66
N VAL A 138 -2.90 -15.69 17.21
CA VAL A 138 -1.91 -14.80 16.60
C VAL A 138 -0.64 -15.58 16.29
N LEU A 139 -0.11 -15.38 15.09
CA LEU A 139 1.24 -15.75 14.70
C LEU A 139 2.09 -14.47 14.58
N LEU A 140 3.16 -14.40 15.37
CA LEU A 140 4.07 -13.26 15.35
C LEU A 140 5.17 -13.50 14.32
N VAL A 141 5.27 -12.65 13.30
CA VAL A 141 6.24 -12.79 12.21
C VAL A 141 7.36 -11.78 12.36
N GLY A 142 8.62 -12.24 12.37
CA GLY A 142 9.80 -11.40 12.42
C GLY A 142 10.59 -11.45 11.11
N ASP A 143 11.03 -10.28 10.61
CA ASP A 143 11.88 -10.14 9.41
C ASP A 143 13.36 -10.20 9.81
N ILE A 144 14.06 -11.27 9.39
CA ILE A 144 15.49 -11.45 9.72
C ILE A 144 16.43 -10.70 8.78
N ASP A 145 15.98 -10.31 7.60
CA ASP A 145 16.84 -9.70 6.56
C ASP A 145 17.41 -8.34 7.02
N ARG A 146 16.73 -7.65 7.91
CA ARG A 146 17.17 -6.36 8.50
C ARG A 146 18.06 -6.52 9.73
N GLY A 147 18.26 -7.75 10.23
CA GLY A 147 18.98 -8.03 11.48
C GLY A 147 18.14 -7.76 12.74
N GLY A 148 18.59 -8.30 13.87
CA GLY A 148 17.98 -8.06 15.17
C GLY A 148 16.64 -8.79 15.43
N VAL A 149 16.24 -9.75 14.61
CA VAL A 149 14.93 -10.43 14.69
C VAL A 149 14.66 -11.06 16.04
N PHE A 150 15.66 -11.64 16.72
CA PHE A 150 15.49 -12.20 18.05
C PHE A 150 15.12 -11.14 19.08
N ALA A 151 15.79 -9.98 19.02
CA ALA A 151 15.46 -8.86 19.89
C ALA A 151 14.06 -8.28 19.60
N GLN A 152 13.68 -8.20 18.33
CA GLN A 152 12.35 -7.74 17.91
C GLN A 152 11.26 -8.67 18.46
N LEU A 153 11.38 -9.98 18.24
CA LEU A 153 10.39 -10.95 18.72
C LEU A 153 10.33 -11.02 20.25
N ALA A 154 11.49 -11.09 20.91
CA ALA A 154 11.54 -11.11 22.37
C ALA A 154 11.03 -9.81 22.99
N GLY A 155 11.41 -8.66 22.43
CA GLY A 155 10.92 -7.35 22.85
C GLY A 155 9.41 -7.18 22.63
N THR A 156 8.89 -7.64 21.50
CA THR A 156 7.45 -7.64 21.24
C THR A 156 6.72 -8.47 22.30
N MET A 157 7.16 -9.71 22.55
CA MET A 157 6.56 -10.58 23.57
C MET A 157 6.65 -9.99 24.96
N LEU A 158 7.75 -9.29 25.30
CA LEU A 158 7.90 -8.60 26.58
C LEU A 158 6.87 -7.47 26.77
N LEU A 159 6.57 -6.71 25.70
CA LEU A 159 5.68 -5.56 25.72
C LEU A 159 4.18 -5.92 25.60
N LEU A 160 3.86 -7.15 25.21
CA LEU A 160 2.48 -7.64 25.22
C LEU A 160 1.99 -7.89 26.64
N GLU A 161 0.70 -7.66 26.88
CA GLU A 161 0.03 -8.03 28.13
C GLU A 161 -0.18 -9.54 28.19
N GLU A 162 -0.36 -10.08 29.40
CA GLU A 162 -0.49 -11.53 29.61
C GLU A 162 -1.64 -12.15 28.80
N GLU A 163 -2.78 -11.46 28.70
CA GLU A 163 -3.92 -11.93 27.89
C GLU A 163 -3.64 -11.91 26.39
N GLU A 164 -2.78 -10.99 25.93
CA GLU A 164 -2.33 -10.93 24.55
C GLU A 164 -1.32 -12.01 24.23
N LYS A 165 -0.36 -12.25 25.15
CA LYS A 165 0.61 -13.35 25.02
C LYS A 165 -0.07 -14.70 24.86
N LYS A 166 -1.16 -14.95 25.60
CA LYS A 166 -1.94 -16.19 25.47
C LYS A 166 -2.53 -16.41 24.06
N ARG A 167 -2.78 -15.33 23.32
CA ARG A 167 -3.23 -15.40 21.92
C ARG A 167 -2.13 -15.77 20.96
N VAL A 168 -0.87 -15.44 21.28
CA VAL A 168 0.28 -15.78 20.42
C VAL A 168 0.53 -17.30 20.49
N LYS A 169 0.26 -17.98 19.41
CA LYS A 169 0.38 -19.46 19.30
C LYS A 169 1.71 -19.88 18.72
N GLY A 170 2.47 -18.96 18.15
CA GLY A 170 3.79 -19.23 17.62
C GLY A 170 4.43 -18.02 16.99
N THR A 171 5.70 -18.17 16.68
CA THR A 171 6.48 -17.19 15.93
C THR A 171 6.97 -17.77 14.61
N ILE A 172 7.21 -16.89 13.63
CA ILE A 172 7.75 -17.26 12.32
C ILE A 172 8.91 -16.32 12.01
N ILE A 173 10.03 -16.88 11.56
CA ILE A 173 11.15 -16.12 11.02
C ILE A 173 10.97 -16.01 9.51
N ASN A 174 10.89 -14.80 9.00
CA ASN A 174 10.70 -14.55 7.56
C ASN A 174 11.96 -13.99 6.90
N LYS A 175 12.09 -14.23 5.59
CA LYS A 175 13.18 -13.77 4.71
C LYS A 175 14.57 -14.27 5.12
N PHE A 176 14.66 -15.50 5.58
CA PHE A 176 15.94 -16.07 5.98
C PHE A 176 16.83 -16.36 4.77
N ARG A 177 18.10 -15.97 4.86
CA ARG A 177 19.16 -16.28 3.89
C ARG A 177 20.24 -17.13 4.54
N GLY A 178 20.61 -18.22 3.92
CA GLY A 178 21.72 -19.07 4.37
C GLY A 178 21.28 -20.45 4.88
N ASP A 179 22.13 -21.06 5.69
CA ASP A 179 21.91 -22.42 6.23
C ASP A 179 21.10 -22.36 7.54
N VAL A 180 19.90 -22.94 7.50
CA VAL A 180 18.99 -23.01 8.66
C VAL A 180 19.62 -23.78 9.83
N SER A 181 20.57 -24.70 9.59
CA SER A 181 21.24 -25.45 10.66
C SER A 181 21.98 -24.52 11.64
N ILE A 182 22.56 -23.44 11.13
CA ILE A 182 23.26 -22.42 11.92
C ILE A 182 22.27 -21.63 12.79
N LEU A 183 21.05 -21.42 12.30
CA LEU A 183 20.02 -20.67 13.00
C LEU A 183 19.35 -21.47 14.13
N LYS A 184 19.21 -22.79 13.98
CA LYS A 184 18.50 -23.68 14.90
C LYS A 184 18.84 -23.50 16.39
N PRO A 185 20.10 -23.39 16.81
CA PRO A 185 20.41 -23.16 18.23
C PRO A 185 19.83 -21.84 18.75
N GLY A 186 19.90 -20.77 17.94
CA GLY A 186 19.30 -19.48 18.29
C GLY A 186 17.78 -19.51 18.39
N LEU A 187 17.11 -20.31 17.56
CA LEU A 187 15.65 -20.50 17.64
C LEU A 187 15.26 -21.12 18.97
N ARG A 188 15.95 -22.19 19.43
CA ARG A 188 15.71 -22.82 20.72
C ARG A 188 15.91 -21.84 21.90
N MET A 189 16.98 -21.05 21.84
CA MET A 189 17.23 -20.01 22.86
C MET A 189 16.12 -18.94 22.86
N LEU A 190 15.58 -18.60 21.71
CA LEU A 190 14.42 -17.68 21.61
C LEU A 190 13.19 -18.31 22.24
N GLU A 191 12.83 -19.54 21.86
CA GLU A 191 11.68 -20.28 22.40
C GLU A 191 11.70 -20.35 23.93
N GLU A 192 12.85 -20.66 24.51
CA GLU A 192 13.05 -20.69 25.96
C GLU A 192 12.81 -19.31 26.59
N LYS A 193 13.26 -18.23 25.93
CA LYS A 193 13.11 -16.87 26.47
C LYS A 193 11.68 -16.32 26.39
N ILE A 194 10.96 -16.64 25.33
CA ILE A 194 9.62 -16.09 25.11
C ILE A 194 8.49 -17.07 25.46
N ASN A 195 8.85 -18.30 25.85
CA ASN A 195 7.91 -19.39 26.13
C ASN A 195 6.88 -19.60 25.00
N THR A 196 7.33 -19.53 23.76
CA THR A 196 6.49 -19.66 22.55
C THR A 196 7.31 -20.30 21.43
N SER A 197 6.74 -21.29 20.74
CA SER A 197 7.41 -22.04 19.71
C SER A 197 7.69 -21.24 18.45
N VAL A 198 8.82 -21.49 17.78
CA VAL A 198 9.10 -21.05 16.42
C VAL A 198 8.55 -22.07 15.45
N LEU A 199 7.42 -21.75 14.81
CA LEU A 199 6.69 -22.67 13.93
C LEU A 199 7.36 -22.87 12.57
N GLY A 200 8.20 -21.94 12.14
CA GLY A 200 8.87 -22.06 10.87
C GLY A 200 9.86 -20.94 10.57
N VAL A 201 10.72 -21.27 9.60
CA VAL A 201 11.68 -20.33 9.02
C VAL A 201 11.38 -20.29 7.52
N ILE A 202 10.95 -19.13 7.02
CA ILE A 202 10.63 -18.92 5.62
C ILE A 202 11.90 -18.40 4.92
N PRO A 203 12.41 -19.10 3.90
CA PRO A 203 13.56 -18.63 3.17
C PRO A 203 13.24 -17.34 2.42
N TYR A 204 14.28 -16.55 2.17
CA TYR A 204 14.17 -15.42 1.25
C TYR A 204 14.01 -15.96 -0.18
N PHE A 205 13.04 -15.48 -0.89
CA PHE A 205 12.85 -15.72 -2.31
C PHE A 205 12.30 -14.46 -2.97
N HIS A 206 12.67 -14.27 -4.21
CA HIS A 206 12.13 -13.16 -4.99
C HIS A 206 10.76 -13.55 -5.52
N LEU A 207 9.77 -12.72 -5.23
CA LEU A 207 8.44 -12.83 -5.82
C LEU A 207 8.20 -11.61 -6.69
N ASP A 208 7.70 -11.83 -7.88
CA ASP A 208 7.21 -10.76 -8.74
C ASP A 208 5.74 -10.47 -8.39
N ILE A 209 5.56 -9.87 -7.21
CA ILE A 209 4.26 -9.42 -6.72
C ILE A 209 4.25 -7.90 -6.63
N GLU A 210 3.05 -7.32 -6.78
CA GLU A 210 2.87 -5.87 -6.63
C GLU A 210 3.24 -5.41 -5.22
N ASP A 211 3.96 -4.30 -5.15
CA ASP A 211 4.31 -3.67 -3.87
C ASP A 211 3.08 -3.00 -3.25
N GLU A 212 2.89 -3.14 -1.95
CA GLU A 212 1.79 -2.50 -1.22
C GLU A 212 1.99 -0.99 -1.07
N ASP A 213 3.24 -0.55 -0.83
CA ASP A 213 3.56 0.84 -0.46
C ASP A 213 4.40 1.53 -1.54
N SER A 214 4.15 2.84 -1.72
CA SER A 214 4.91 3.72 -2.60
C SER A 214 6.35 3.99 -2.14
N LEU A 215 6.74 3.53 -0.93
CA LEU A 215 8.10 3.64 -0.38
C LEU A 215 9.01 2.45 -0.72
N THR A 216 8.69 1.68 -1.74
CA THR A 216 9.36 0.44 -2.09
C THR A 216 10.79 0.64 -2.59
N GLU A 217 11.62 -0.41 -2.49
CA GLU A 217 12.97 -0.45 -3.08
C GLU A 217 12.95 -0.49 -4.62
N ARG A 218 11.79 -0.72 -5.23
CA ARG A 218 11.56 -0.72 -6.68
C ARG A 218 12.11 0.55 -7.34
N PHE A 219 11.92 1.70 -6.71
CA PHE A 219 12.43 2.99 -7.20
C PHE A 219 13.96 3.11 -7.17
N ARG A 220 14.69 2.12 -6.64
CA ARG A 220 16.16 2.07 -6.59
C ARG A 220 16.77 1.12 -7.64
N LYS A 221 15.95 0.43 -8.45
CA LYS A 221 16.47 -0.42 -9.51
C LYS A 221 17.32 0.41 -10.48
N LYS A 222 18.54 -0.07 -10.76
CA LYS A 222 19.42 0.54 -11.74
C LYS A 222 18.87 0.29 -13.15
N SER A 223 19.03 1.31 -14.01
CA SER A 223 18.83 1.23 -15.45
C SER A 223 19.39 -0.07 -16.03
N ARG A 224 18.63 -0.74 -16.86
CA ARG A 224 19.04 -1.86 -17.69
C ARG A 224 19.40 -1.32 -19.07
N SER A 225 20.23 -2.00 -19.84
CA SER A 225 20.47 -1.65 -21.26
C SER A 225 19.31 -2.18 -22.11
N GLY A 226 18.17 -1.48 -22.09
CA GLY A 226 17.03 -1.80 -22.94
C GLY A 226 17.06 -1.06 -24.28
N LEU A 227 16.23 -1.51 -25.23
CA LEU A 227 16.08 -0.89 -26.56
C LEU A 227 15.36 0.47 -26.47
N ALA A 228 14.46 0.67 -25.50
CA ALA A 228 13.74 1.92 -25.27
C ALA A 228 13.86 2.36 -23.80
N LYS A 229 14.12 3.64 -23.59
CA LYS A 229 14.28 4.27 -22.28
C LYS A 229 12.99 4.97 -21.88
N ILE A 230 12.42 4.56 -20.75
CA ILE A 230 11.21 5.13 -20.19
C ILE A 230 11.55 5.85 -18.88
N ALA A 231 11.33 7.16 -18.83
CA ALA A 231 11.42 7.95 -17.61
C ALA A 231 10.04 8.10 -16.97
N VAL A 232 9.84 7.47 -15.81
CA VAL A 232 8.63 7.64 -15.01
C VAL A 232 8.87 8.71 -13.96
N ILE A 233 8.07 9.75 -13.96
CA ILE A 233 8.21 10.82 -12.96
C ILE A 233 7.77 10.32 -11.59
N ARG A 234 8.69 10.23 -10.65
CA ARG A 234 8.39 9.86 -9.28
C ARG A 234 7.82 11.05 -8.52
N LEU A 235 6.50 11.20 -8.61
CA LEU A 235 5.77 12.24 -7.88
C LEU A 235 5.84 11.99 -6.37
N PRO A 236 5.87 13.04 -5.51
CA PRO A 236 5.81 12.87 -4.06
C PRO A 236 4.59 12.11 -3.56
N ARG A 237 3.45 12.25 -4.26
CA ARG A 237 2.19 11.57 -3.95
C ARG A 237 1.73 10.68 -5.09
N ILE A 238 2.69 9.97 -5.69
CA ILE A 238 2.40 8.97 -6.72
C ILE A 238 1.34 7.99 -6.22
N SER A 239 0.32 7.74 -7.03
CA SER A 239 -0.71 6.75 -6.73
C SER A 239 -0.77 5.70 -7.83
N ASN A 240 -1.12 4.46 -7.45
CA ASN A 240 -1.19 3.32 -8.36
C ASN A 240 0.11 3.16 -9.20
N PHE A 241 1.26 3.32 -8.54
CA PHE A 241 2.56 3.14 -9.20
C PHE A 241 2.74 1.74 -9.81
N THR A 242 1.93 0.78 -9.39
CA THR A 242 1.83 -0.56 -9.97
C THR A 242 1.33 -0.56 -11.41
N ASP A 243 0.73 0.54 -11.91
CA ASP A 243 0.39 0.71 -13.32
C ASP A 243 1.62 0.61 -14.25
N ILE A 244 2.82 0.83 -13.71
CA ILE A 244 4.10 0.74 -14.44
C ILE A 244 4.66 -0.68 -14.43
N ALA A 245 4.20 -1.57 -13.55
CA ALA A 245 4.72 -2.92 -13.41
C ALA A 245 4.75 -3.74 -14.72
N PRO A 246 3.73 -3.68 -15.60
CA PRO A 246 3.79 -4.37 -16.89
C PRO A 246 4.95 -3.93 -17.79
N LEU A 247 5.32 -2.64 -17.75
CA LEU A 247 6.46 -2.12 -18.52
C LEU A 247 7.80 -2.57 -17.94
N GLU A 248 7.90 -2.66 -16.60
CA GLU A 248 9.10 -3.14 -15.92
C GLU A 248 9.35 -4.64 -16.11
N ALA A 249 8.31 -5.41 -16.43
CA ALA A 249 8.39 -6.83 -16.72
C ALA A 249 8.92 -7.14 -18.14
N VAL A 250 9.01 -6.15 -19.01
CA VAL A 250 9.51 -6.29 -20.39
C VAL A 250 11.03 -6.06 -20.39
N ASP A 251 11.80 -7.07 -20.76
CA ASP A 251 13.27 -7.03 -20.71
C ASP A 251 13.88 -6.00 -21.69
N GLU A 252 13.19 -5.68 -22.78
CA GLU A 252 13.60 -4.72 -23.78
C GLU A 252 13.40 -3.25 -23.36
N LEU A 253 12.69 -3.01 -22.24
CA LEU A 253 12.44 -1.66 -21.74
C LEU A 253 13.38 -1.32 -20.57
N ASP A 254 14.00 -0.15 -20.64
CA ASP A 254 14.76 0.44 -19.56
C ASP A 254 13.88 1.45 -18.82
N VAL A 255 13.18 0.99 -17.78
CA VAL A 255 12.28 1.82 -16.98
C VAL A 255 13.03 2.40 -15.79
N SER A 256 13.08 3.73 -15.70
CA SER A 256 13.74 4.46 -14.61
C SER A 256 12.77 5.45 -13.95
N TYR A 257 12.85 5.57 -12.61
CA TYR A 257 12.09 6.55 -11.85
C TYR A 257 12.91 7.81 -11.62
N VAL A 258 12.33 8.96 -11.99
CA VAL A 258 12.98 10.27 -12.01
C VAL A 258 12.33 11.19 -10.98
N SER A 259 13.08 11.63 -9.99
CA SER A 259 12.62 12.59 -8.97
C SER A 259 13.32 13.97 -9.05
N ASN A 260 14.34 14.12 -9.90
CA ASN A 260 15.06 15.36 -10.10
C ASN A 260 15.66 15.47 -11.51
N ILE A 261 16.08 16.66 -11.88
CA ILE A 261 16.59 16.98 -13.24
C ILE A 261 17.81 16.12 -13.61
N SER A 262 18.69 15.80 -12.68
CA SER A 262 19.93 15.06 -12.97
C SER A 262 19.66 13.61 -13.35
N GLN A 263 18.54 13.05 -12.92
CA GLN A 263 18.10 11.69 -13.24
C GLN A 263 17.33 11.59 -14.55
N PHE A 264 16.89 12.72 -15.13
CA PHE A 264 16.00 12.74 -16.30
C PHE A 264 16.63 12.11 -17.55
N GLY A 265 17.93 12.30 -17.74
CA GLY A 265 18.65 11.73 -18.88
C GLY A 265 18.10 12.18 -20.25
N ASP A 266 18.09 11.24 -21.19
CA ASP A 266 17.52 11.38 -22.54
C ASP A 266 16.59 10.16 -22.82
N PRO A 267 15.35 10.20 -22.30
CA PRO A 267 14.39 9.11 -22.48
C PRO A 267 13.74 9.17 -23.85
N ASP A 268 13.26 8.01 -24.36
CA ASP A 268 12.38 7.93 -25.52
C ASP A 268 10.93 8.27 -25.15
N VAL A 269 10.52 7.87 -23.93
CA VAL A 269 9.17 8.10 -23.41
C VAL A 269 9.24 8.66 -22.01
N VAL A 270 8.42 9.68 -21.73
CA VAL A 270 8.20 10.20 -20.38
C VAL A 270 6.80 9.82 -19.92
N ILE A 271 6.68 9.18 -18.74
CA ILE A 271 5.39 8.86 -18.12
C ILE A 271 5.19 9.72 -16.87
N ILE A 272 4.07 10.43 -16.82
CA ILE A 272 3.60 11.13 -15.61
C ILE A 272 2.50 10.26 -15.00
N PRO A 273 2.75 9.61 -13.87
CA PRO A 273 1.81 8.67 -13.26
C PRO A 273 0.64 9.37 -12.57
N GLY A 274 -0.27 8.60 -12.00
CA GLY A 274 -1.31 9.10 -11.13
C GLY A 274 -0.78 9.80 -9.89
N SER A 275 -1.54 10.76 -9.39
CA SER A 275 -1.23 11.51 -8.18
C SER A 275 -2.44 11.56 -7.24
N LYS A 276 -2.19 11.53 -5.95
CA LYS A 276 -3.22 11.77 -4.92
C LYS A 276 -3.44 13.25 -4.63
N ASN A 277 -2.51 14.11 -5.04
CA ASN A 277 -2.69 15.56 -5.00
C ASN A 277 -2.07 16.18 -6.26
N THR A 278 -2.87 16.24 -7.30
CA THR A 278 -2.49 16.62 -8.65
C THR A 278 -1.91 18.03 -8.72
N ILE A 279 -2.53 18.99 -8.03
CA ILE A 279 -2.06 20.39 -8.02
C ILE A 279 -0.70 20.52 -7.33
N SER A 280 -0.56 19.93 -6.13
CA SER A 280 0.70 19.98 -5.39
C SER A 280 1.85 19.32 -6.15
N ASP A 281 1.61 18.18 -6.77
CA ASP A 281 2.63 17.42 -7.48
C ASP A 281 3.03 18.12 -8.79
N LEU A 282 2.09 18.79 -9.48
CA LEU A 282 2.41 19.65 -10.64
C LEU A 282 3.29 20.82 -10.21
N LEU A 283 2.95 21.51 -9.12
CA LEU A 283 3.75 22.63 -8.59
C LEU A 283 5.14 22.15 -8.16
N TRP A 284 5.24 20.97 -7.55
CA TRP A 284 6.51 20.35 -7.20
C TRP A 284 7.37 20.07 -8.44
N MET A 285 6.83 19.49 -9.52
CA MET A 285 7.56 19.29 -10.77
C MET A 285 8.05 20.60 -11.37
N ARG A 286 7.24 21.65 -11.27
CA ARG A 286 7.60 23.02 -11.74
C ARG A 286 8.76 23.59 -10.96
N GLN A 287 8.69 23.53 -9.62
CA GLN A 287 9.74 24.01 -8.72
C GLN A 287 11.07 23.26 -8.90
N ASN A 288 11.02 21.97 -9.17
CA ASN A 288 12.19 21.11 -9.40
C ASN A 288 12.68 21.12 -10.86
N GLY A 289 12.05 21.91 -11.74
CA GLY A 289 12.45 22.05 -13.14
C GLY A 289 12.13 20.84 -14.02
N LEU A 290 11.48 19.81 -13.50
CA LEU A 290 11.07 18.63 -14.27
C LEU A 290 10.05 18.99 -15.33
N GLU A 291 9.06 19.85 -15.05
CA GLU A 291 8.11 20.36 -16.03
C GLU A 291 8.81 20.92 -17.27
N GLY A 292 9.83 21.76 -17.07
CA GLY A 292 10.61 22.34 -18.17
C GLY A 292 11.40 21.30 -18.99
N LYS A 293 11.82 20.19 -18.38
CA LYS A 293 12.45 19.08 -19.09
C LYS A 293 11.43 18.32 -19.93
N ILE A 294 10.25 18.02 -19.37
CA ILE A 294 9.15 17.35 -20.05
C ILE A 294 8.68 18.16 -21.28
N LEU A 295 8.46 19.46 -21.10
CA LEU A 295 8.06 20.35 -22.18
C LEU A 295 9.10 20.39 -23.32
N ARG A 296 10.39 20.44 -22.98
CA ARG A 296 11.48 20.38 -24.00
C ARG A 296 11.53 19.04 -24.70
N HIS A 297 11.29 17.93 -23.98
CA HIS A 297 11.20 16.59 -24.56
C HIS A 297 10.06 16.53 -25.58
N ALA A 298 8.85 16.97 -25.20
CA ALA A 298 7.70 17.03 -26.09
C ALA A 298 7.93 17.94 -27.31
N ALA A 299 8.54 19.10 -27.12
CA ALA A 299 8.84 20.04 -28.22
C ALA A 299 9.84 19.47 -29.26
N LYS A 300 10.65 18.49 -28.87
CA LYS A 300 11.55 17.74 -29.76
C LYS A 300 10.87 16.54 -30.43
N GLY A 301 9.56 16.33 -30.25
CA GLY A 301 8.81 15.19 -30.77
C GLY A 301 8.87 13.95 -29.89
N GLY A 302 9.41 14.04 -28.67
CA GLY A 302 9.43 12.94 -27.70
C GLY A 302 8.05 12.63 -27.17
N ILE A 303 7.82 11.37 -26.83
CA ILE A 303 6.53 10.87 -26.34
C ILE A 303 6.34 11.22 -24.86
N VAL A 304 5.21 11.85 -24.52
CA VAL A 304 4.79 12.11 -23.15
C VAL A 304 3.44 11.46 -22.89
N PHE A 305 3.37 10.60 -21.88
CA PHE A 305 2.17 9.87 -21.49
C PHE A 305 1.75 10.24 -20.08
N GLY A 306 0.48 10.58 -19.88
CA GLY A 306 -0.09 10.92 -18.58
C GLY A 306 -1.16 9.93 -18.13
N ILE A 307 -1.10 9.46 -16.89
CA ILE A 307 -2.07 8.55 -16.28
C ILE A 307 -2.85 9.31 -15.22
N CYS A 308 -4.20 9.33 -15.29
CA CYS A 308 -5.08 9.94 -14.29
C CYS A 308 -4.65 11.39 -13.95
N GLY A 309 -4.09 11.63 -12.75
CA GLY A 309 -3.52 12.93 -12.36
C GLY A 309 -2.45 13.44 -13.32
N GLY A 310 -1.60 12.56 -13.82
CA GLY A 310 -0.62 12.89 -14.85
C GLY A 310 -1.25 13.39 -16.16
N TYR A 311 -2.33 12.75 -16.61
CA TYR A 311 -3.10 13.23 -17.76
C TYR A 311 -3.69 14.64 -17.52
N GLN A 312 -4.24 14.87 -16.33
CA GLN A 312 -4.77 16.18 -15.94
C GLN A 312 -3.68 17.26 -15.94
N MET A 313 -2.47 16.94 -15.49
CA MET A 313 -1.32 17.85 -15.50
C MET A 313 -0.88 18.26 -16.93
N LEU A 314 -1.08 17.39 -17.92
CA LEU A 314 -0.78 17.69 -19.34
C LEU A 314 -1.76 18.71 -19.94
N GLY A 315 -2.92 18.94 -19.32
CA GLY A 315 -3.96 19.87 -19.78
C GLY A 315 -3.55 21.34 -19.70
N GLN A 316 -4.50 22.23 -19.99
CA GLN A 316 -4.31 23.69 -19.96
C GLN A 316 -4.43 24.25 -18.54
N SER A 317 -5.37 23.73 -17.75
CA SER A 317 -5.58 24.17 -16.36
C SER A 317 -6.20 23.08 -15.51
N ILE A 318 -5.92 23.15 -14.20
CA ILE A 318 -6.53 22.31 -13.16
C ILE A 318 -7.10 23.27 -12.12
N SER A 319 -8.40 23.14 -11.84
CA SER A 319 -9.13 23.95 -10.87
C SER A 319 -9.76 23.08 -9.79
N ASP A 320 -9.54 23.44 -8.53
CA ASP A 320 -10.17 22.82 -7.36
C ASP A 320 -10.90 23.90 -6.53
N PRO A 321 -12.11 24.30 -6.94
CA PRO A 321 -12.85 25.36 -6.27
C PRO A 321 -13.31 24.93 -4.86
N THR A 322 -13.48 23.66 -4.63
CA THR A 322 -14.05 23.10 -3.40
C THR A 322 -13.00 22.65 -2.39
N GLY A 323 -11.75 22.49 -2.81
CA GLY A 323 -10.68 21.98 -1.95
C GLY A 323 -10.73 20.46 -1.78
N ALA A 324 -11.13 19.72 -2.82
CA ALA A 324 -11.14 18.27 -2.81
C ALA A 324 -9.73 17.67 -2.64
N GLU A 325 -8.70 18.33 -3.21
CA GLU A 325 -7.28 18.02 -3.02
C GLU A 325 -6.53 19.23 -2.44
N GLN A 326 -6.49 20.32 -3.19
CA GLN A 326 -5.84 21.57 -2.81
C GLN A 326 -6.58 22.73 -3.47
N LYS A 327 -7.31 23.52 -2.69
CA LYS A 327 -8.10 24.64 -3.17
C LYS A 327 -7.28 25.60 -4.05
N GLY A 328 -7.79 25.93 -5.22
CA GLY A 328 -7.17 26.88 -6.14
C GLY A 328 -7.25 26.47 -7.59
N THR A 329 -6.62 27.25 -8.46
CA THR A 329 -6.49 26.96 -9.89
C THR A 329 -5.04 27.16 -10.30
N VAL A 330 -4.51 26.20 -11.05
CA VAL A 330 -3.14 26.24 -11.59
C VAL A 330 -3.16 26.02 -13.09
N ARG A 331 -2.22 26.63 -13.79
CA ARG A 331 -1.96 26.34 -15.20
C ARG A 331 -1.33 24.95 -15.32
N GLY A 332 -1.84 24.12 -16.23
CA GLY A 332 -1.23 22.84 -16.60
C GLY A 332 -0.03 23.03 -17.55
N MET A 333 0.45 21.93 -18.11
CA MET A 333 1.59 21.94 -19.05
C MET A 333 1.21 22.43 -20.45
N GLY A 334 -0.08 22.44 -20.80
CA GLY A 334 -0.59 22.90 -22.09
C GLY A 334 -0.28 21.98 -23.26
N LEU A 335 0.06 20.71 -23.01
CA LEU A 335 0.31 19.71 -24.05
C LEU A 335 -0.98 19.11 -24.61
N LEU A 336 -2.08 19.16 -23.85
CA LEU A 336 -3.39 18.70 -24.25
C LEU A 336 -4.43 19.83 -24.19
N PRO A 337 -5.41 19.88 -25.13
CA PRO A 337 -6.46 20.91 -25.13
C PRO A 337 -7.61 20.56 -24.15
N VAL A 338 -7.28 20.22 -22.93
CA VAL A 338 -8.24 19.82 -21.89
C VAL A 338 -8.09 20.71 -20.64
N THR A 339 -9.20 20.89 -19.92
CA THR A 339 -9.21 21.53 -18.61
C THR A 339 -9.80 20.55 -17.59
N THR A 340 -9.30 20.61 -16.35
CA THR A 340 -9.79 19.77 -15.25
C THR A 340 -10.43 20.64 -14.18
N VAL A 341 -11.62 20.26 -13.71
CA VAL A 341 -12.26 20.84 -12.55
C VAL A 341 -12.59 19.72 -11.55
N PHE A 342 -12.09 19.85 -10.32
CA PHE A 342 -12.41 18.90 -9.26
C PHE A 342 -13.79 19.19 -8.69
N GLU A 343 -14.59 18.12 -8.52
CA GLU A 343 -15.90 18.14 -7.88
C GLU A 343 -15.82 17.51 -6.48
N GLN A 344 -16.74 17.86 -5.58
CA GLN A 344 -16.79 17.24 -4.23
C GLN A 344 -17.20 15.77 -4.30
N GLU A 345 -18.11 15.44 -5.20
CA GLU A 345 -18.58 14.06 -5.37
C GLU A 345 -17.67 13.31 -6.35
N LYS A 346 -17.05 12.25 -5.86
CA LYS A 346 -16.27 11.35 -6.70
C LYS A 346 -17.19 10.45 -7.51
N ARG A 347 -17.27 10.68 -8.81
CA ARG A 347 -17.96 9.78 -9.74
C ARG A 347 -17.07 8.58 -10.03
N ARG A 348 -17.66 7.40 -9.90
CA ARG A 348 -17.00 6.14 -10.22
C ARG A 348 -17.78 5.47 -11.34
N THR A 349 -17.11 5.18 -12.45
CA THR A 349 -17.72 4.52 -13.59
C THR A 349 -16.87 3.34 -13.98
N ARG A 350 -17.50 2.18 -14.09
CA ARG A 350 -16.88 1.01 -14.71
C ARG A 350 -17.26 1.05 -16.18
N VAL A 351 -16.26 1.04 -17.06
CA VAL A 351 -16.44 0.96 -18.52
C VAL A 351 -15.94 -0.39 -18.98
N SER A 352 -16.63 -0.98 -19.93
CA SER A 352 -16.24 -2.21 -20.63
C SER A 352 -15.69 -1.87 -22.00
#